data_b5d26c25724fbbd4897c35ad9290d9a5
#
_entry.id   b5d26c25724fbbd4897c35ad9290d9a5
#
_cell.length_a   1.000
_cell.length_b   1.000
_cell.length_c   1.000
_cell.angle_alpha   90.00
_cell.angle_beta   90.00
_cell.angle_gamma   90.00
#
_symmetry.space_group_name_H-M   'P 1'
#
loop_
_entity.id
_entity.type
_entity.pdbx_description
1 polymer ?
#
loop_
_entity_poly.entity_id
_entity_poly.type
_entity_poly.pdbx_seq_one_letter_code
_entity_poly.pdbx_strand_id
1 'polypeptide(L)'
;MTYNLATAFVPIVPSMEGVGKAIEKAFGDVSQNAGSKGGVNAGKGFASGLLAKGGIIGAAAAVTTKAMSVISGSIGNAVSRADQMNNFPKVMKNLGYSSQDAAASIKKISNALDGLPTTSSAMTGMVQQLAPLTSNLDEATNIALAFNNAMLAGGASTMEQENALTQYTQMLSAGKVDMQAWRSIQAAMPGQLNQVAEAMLGAGKNSNDLYEAMKNGSISFDDFNKKVMELNQNGFGKYASFAQQAKDATQGIGTAMENVQN
;
A
#
# COMPACT_ATOMS: atom_id res chain seq x y z
N MET A 1 -67.60 24.49 16.32
CA MET A 1 -66.58 24.87 17.34
C MET A 1 -65.42 23.92 17.17
N THR A 2 -64.36 24.36 16.58
CA THR A 2 -63.11 23.61 16.35
C THR A 2 -62.12 23.98 17.45
N TYR A 3 -61.77 23.02 18.29
CA TYR A 3 -60.72 23.22 19.31
C TYR A 3 -59.37 22.94 18.69
N ASN A 4 -58.51 24.00 18.57
CA ASN A 4 -57.10 23.87 18.25
C ASN A 4 -56.33 23.49 19.51
N LEU A 5 -55.86 22.25 19.62
CA LEU A 5 -54.89 21.82 20.63
C LEU A 5 -53.48 22.26 20.17
N ALA A 6 -52.91 23.22 20.86
CA ALA A 6 -51.54 23.64 20.66
C ALA A 6 -50.59 22.50 21.07
N THR A 7 -49.84 21.99 20.12
CA THR A 7 -48.78 21.00 20.39
C THR A 7 -47.52 21.75 20.93
N ALA A 8 -47.27 21.60 22.24
CA ALA A 8 -46.05 22.11 22.83
C ALA A 8 -44.92 21.11 22.60
N PHE A 9 -43.90 21.50 21.82
CA PHE A 9 -42.64 20.78 21.73
C PHE A 9 -41.75 21.19 22.91
N VAL A 10 -41.43 20.23 23.79
CA VAL A 10 -40.40 20.40 24.82
C VAL A 10 -39.12 19.80 24.23
N PRO A 11 -38.12 20.64 23.87
CA PRO A 11 -36.84 20.13 23.46
C PRO A 11 -36.12 19.53 24.67
N ILE A 12 -35.93 18.21 24.68
CA ILE A 12 -35.06 17.55 25.63
C ILE A 12 -33.63 17.69 25.08
N VAL A 13 -32.90 18.70 25.57
CA VAL A 13 -31.46 18.84 25.32
C VAL A 13 -30.76 18.05 26.40
N PRO A 14 -30.08 16.93 26.06
CA PRO A 14 -29.30 16.20 27.04
C PRO A 14 -28.16 17.11 27.54
N SER A 15 -28.12 17.36 28.84
CA SER A 15 -27.02 18.10 29.47
C SER A 15 -25.77 17.22 29.38
N MET A 16 -24.77 17.70 28.66
CA MET A 16 -23.45 17.03 28.54
C MET A 16 -22.52 17.39 29.73
N GLU A 17 -23.04 18.12 30.71
CA GLU A 17 -22.32 18.54 31.91
C GLU A 17 -22.13 17.34 32.88
N GLY A 18 -21.02 16.70 32.78
CA GLY A 18 -20.68 15.48 33.54
C GLY A 18 -20.20 14.31 32.67
N VAL A 19 -20.58 14.30 31.40
CA VAL A 19 -20.14 13.25 30.48
C VAL A 19 -18.63 13.36 30.24
N GLY A 20 -18.09 14.57 30.12
CA GLY A 20 -16.64 14.80 30.03
C GLY A 20 -15.86 14.25 31.23
N LYS A 21 -16.33 14.55 32.44
CA LYS A 21 -15.71 14.06 33.69
C LYS A 21 -15.92 12.55 33.91
N ALA A 22 -17.05 12.00 33.46
CA ALA A 22 -17.29 10.55 33.52
C ALA A 22 -16.43 9.80 32.50
N ILE A 23 -16.22 10.35 31.31
CA ILE A 23 -15.30 9.83 30.31
C ILE A 23 -13.85 9.97 30.79
N GLU A 24 -13.45 11.10 31.35
CA GLU A 24 -12.12 11.34 31.91
C GLU A 24 -11.82 10.40 33.08
N LYS A 25 -12.79 10.13 33.95
CA LYS A 25 -12.67 9.17 35.05
C LYS A 25 -12.71 7.70 34.58
N ALA A 26 -13.51 7.38 33.56
CA ALA A 26 -13.58 6.02 33.00
C ALA A 26 -12.40 5.68 32.11
N PHE A 27 -11.81 6.66 31.43
CA PHE A 27 -10.71 6.48 30.49
C PHE A 27 -9.37 7.03 30.99
N GLY A 28 -9.33 7.96 31.94
CA GLY A 28 -8.11 8.56 32.46
C GLY A 28 -7.23 7.56 33.22
N ASP A 29 -7.81 6.70 34.05
CA ASP A 29 -7.11 5.64 34.75
C ASP A 29 -6.78 4.43 33.84
N VAL A 30 -7.56 4.23 32.77
CA VAL A 30 -7.36 3.16 31.79
C VAL A 30 -6.33 3.57 30.74
N SER A 31 -6.25 4.84 30.34
CA SER A 31 -5.36 5.26 29.27
C SER A 31 -3.89 5.38 29.69
N GLN A 32 -3.58 5.80 30.93
CA GLN A 32 -2.19 5.85 31.39
C GLN A 32 -1.61 4.48 31.78
N ASN A 33 -2.43 3.57 32.30
CA ASN A 33 -1.98 2.21 32.68
C ASN A 33 -2.25 1.14 31.62
N ALA A 34 -3.30 1.28 30.81
CA ALA A 34 -3.60 0.32 29.74
C ALA A 34 -2.89 0.66 28.43
N GLY A 35 -2.63 1.94 28.11
CA GLY A 35 -1.88 2.33 26.92
C GLY A 35 -0.44 1.83 26.95
N SER A 36 0.27 2.00 28.09
CA SER A 36 1.64 1.52 28.21
C SER A 36 1.74 0.02 28.55
N LYS A 37 0.89 -0.49 29.47
CA LYS A 37 0.89 -1.92 29.84
C LYS A 37 0.07 -2.78 28.88
N GLY A 38 -1.02 -2.26 28.31
CA GLY A 38 -1.82 -2.94 27.31
C GLY A 38 -1.11 -3.05 25.97
N GLY A 39 -0.40 -2.02 25.55
CA GLY A 39 0.44 -2.05 24.34
C GLY A 39 1.61 -3.03 24.49
N VAL A 40 2.30 -3.03 25.64
CA VAL A 40 3.40 -3.97 25.92
C VAL A 40 2.88 -5.41 26.12
N ASN A 41 1.73 -5.60 26.78
CA ASN A 41 1.16 -6.94 27.00
C ASN A 41 0.42 -7.47 25.77
N ALA A 42 -0.25 -6.63 24.99
CA ALA A 42 -0.77 -7.01 23.68
C ALA A 42 0.36 -7.33 22.70
N GLY A 43 1.45 -6.56 22.71
CA GLY A 43 2.66 -6.86 21.94
C GLY A 43 3.35 -8.15 22.37
N LYS A 44 3.45 -8.41 23.68
CA LYS A 44 3.99 -9.66 24.23
C LYS A 44 3.04 -10.85 24.03
N GLY A 45 1.72 -10.66 24.19
CA GLY A 45 0.72 -11.70 23.95
C GLY A 45 0.60 -12.04 22.46
N PHE A 46 0.73 -11.06 21.60
CA PHE A 46 0.79 -11.23 20.15
C PHE A 46 2.09 -11.95 19.74
N ALA A 47 3.24 -11.52 20.24
CA ALA A 47 4.52 -12.16 19.97
C ALA A 47 4.59 -13.60 20.51
N SER A 48 4.09 -13.85 21.73
CA SER A 48 4.10 -15.19 22.33
C SER A 48 3.03 -16.12 21.73
N GLY A 49 1.86 -15.62 21.36
CA GLY A 49 0.83 -16.38 20.62
C GLY A 49 1.29 -16.76 19.21
N LEU A 50 2.10 -15.92 18.62
CA LEU A 50 2.71 -16.12 17.31
C LEU A 50 3.88 -17.13 17.38
N LEU A 51 4.68 -17.09 18.47
CA LEU A 51 5.83 -17.99 18.68
C LEU A 51 5.39 -19.40 19.12
N ALA A 52 4.24 -19.54 19.81
CA ALA A 52 3.79 -20.82 20.36
C ALA A 52 3.17 -21.79 19.34
N LYS A 53 2.86 -21.35 18.11
CA LYS A 53 2.23 -22.19 17.05
C LYS A 53 3.05 -22.37 15.77
N GLY A 54 4.38 -22.30 15.85
CA GLY A 54 5.26 -22.76 14.75
C GLY A 54 6.06 -21.67 14.05
N GLY A 55 7.23 -21.58 14.46
CA GLY A 55 8.55 -21.30 13.84
C GLY A 55 8.76 -20.25 12.74
N ILE A 56 7.75 -19.68 12.09
CA ILE A 56 7.95 -18.85 10.89
C ILE A 56 7.53 -17.39 11.09
N ILE A 57 6.80 -17.09 12.15
CA ILE A 57 6.16 -15.79 12.36
C ILE A 57 7.05 -14.79 13.14
N GLY A 58 8.17 -15.20 13.66
CA GLY A 58 9.13 -14.32 14.33
C GLY A 58 9.68 -13.20 13.45
N ALA A 59 9.82 -13.44 12.13
CA ALA A 59 10.25 -12.43 11.17
C ALA A 59 9.13 -11.42 10.85
N ALA A 60 7.88 -11.87 10.79
CA ALA A 60 6.74 -10.98 10.55
C ALA A 60 6.44 -10.07 11.75
N ALA A 61 6.64 -10.57 13.00
CA ALA A 61 6.45 -9.77 14.22
C ALA A 61 7.53 -8.67 14.38
N ALA A 62 8.76 -8.94 13.96
CA ALA A 62 9.83 -7.93 13.96
C ALA A 62 9.61 -6.84 12.90
N VAL A 63 8.98 -7.20 11.79
CA VAL A 63 8.60 -6.25 10.72
C VAL A 63 7.42 -5.36 11.17
N THR A 64 6.43 -5.92 11.85
CA THR A 64 5.29 -5.15 12.35
C THR A 64 5.68 -4.18 13.47
N THR A 65 6.65 -4.51 14.32
CA THR A 65 7.11 -3.59 15.38
C THR A 65 7.92 -2.41 14.84
N LYS A 66 8.74 -2.60 13.81
CA LYS A 66 9.42 -1.46 13.15
C LYS A 66 8.45 -0.61 12.32
N ALA A 67 7.50 -1.22 11.60
CA ALA A 67 6.46 -0.49 10.89
C ALA A 67 5.51 0.27 11.86
N MET A 68 5.24 -0.28 13.06
CA MET A 68 4.44 0.37 14.09
C MET A 68 5.14 1.56 14.75
N SER A 69 6.47 1.57 14.86
CA SER A 69 7.19 2.70 15.46
C SER A 69 7.15 3.97 14.59
N VAL A 70 6.92 3.83 13.29
CA VAL A 70 6.75 4.95 12.34
C VAL A 70 5.32 5.52 12.35
N ILE A 71 4.36 4.86 13.01
CA ILE A 71 2.92 5.17 12.95
C ILE A 71 2.42 5.94 14.20
N SER A 72 3.27 6.35 15.13
CA SER A 72 2.84 6.96 16.41
C SER A 72 2.15 8.34 16.33
N GLY A 73 1.87 8.86 15.14
CA GLY A 73 1.29 10.20 14.97
C GLY A 73 -0.24 10.32 14.76
N SER A 74 -0.98 9.25 14.45
CA SER A 74 -2.45 9.33 14.31
C SER A 74 -3.14 7.97 14.58
N ILE A 75 -3.73 7.84 15.75
CA ILE A 75 -4.34 6.60 16.27
C ILE A 75 -5.41 6.00 15.33
N GLY A 76 -6.24 6.81 14.69
CA GLY A 76 -7.30 6.33 13.79
C GLY A 76 -6.78 5.68 12.49
N ASN A 77 -5.79 6.28 11.87
CA ASN A 77 -5.16 5.75 10.66
C ASN A 77 -4.22 4.56 10.98
N ALA A 78 -3.65 4.52 12.19
CA ALA A 78 -2.79 3.44 12.64
C ALA A 78 -3.56 2.12 12.83
N VAL A 79 -4.76 2.17 13.41
CA VAL A 79 -5.63 0.99 13.59
C VAL A 79 -6.03 0.41 12.23
N SER A 80 -6.48 1.24 11.30
CA SER A 80 -6.86 0.80 9.95
C SER A 80 -5.70 0.16 9.19
N ARG A 81 -4.49 0.71 9.33
CA ARG A 81 -3.28 0.17 8.70
C ARG A 81 -2.81 -1.15 9.33
N ALA A 82 -2.88 -1.25 10.66
CA ALA A 82 -2.58 -2.49 11.37
C ALA A 82 -3.57 -3.60 10.99
N ASP A 83 -4.86 -3.27 10.87
CA ASP A 83 -5.89 -4.23 10.46
C ASP A 83 -5.66 -4.74 9.03
N GLN A 84 -5.28 -3.87 8.09
CA GLN A 84 -4.97 -4.30 6.72
C GLN A 84 -3.74 -5.22 6.67
N MET A 85 -2.67 -4.88 7.39
CA MET A 85 -1.48 -5.73 7.50
C MET A 85 -1.80 -7.08 8.14
N ASN A 86 -2.63 -7.10 9.18
CA ASN A 86 -3.07 -8.33 9.86
C ASN A 86 -4.04 -9.16 9.00
N ASN A 87 -4.80 -8.53 8.10
CA ASN A 87 -5.73 -9.21 7.22
C ASN A 87 -5.06 -9.73 5.94
N PHE A 88 -3.95 -9.15 5.51
CA PHE A 88 -3.26 -9.58 4.29
C PHE A 88 -2.98 -11.10 4.24
N PRO A 89 -2.39 -11.76 5.28
CA PRO A 89 -2.19 -13.20 5.24
C PRO A 89 -3.48 -14.00 5.14
N LYS A 90 -4.57 -13.52 5.73
CA LYS A 90 -5.88 -14.18 5.66
C LYS A 90 -6.47 -14.10 4.25
N VAL A 91 -6.37 -12.92 3.62
CA VAL A 91 -6.80 -12.71 2.23
C VAL A 91 -5.97 -13.59 1.29
N MET A 92 -4.65 -13.61 1.44
CA MET A 92 -3.76 -14.45 0.63
C MET A 92 -4.07 -15.93 0.80
N LYS A 93 -4.35 -16.39 2.03
CA LYS A 93 -4.79 -17.76 2.29
C LYS A 93 -6.10 -18.09 1.57
N ASN A 94 -7.06 -17.18 1.56
CA ASN A 94 -8.34 -17.37 0.85
C ASN A 94 -8.14 -17.42 -0.67
N LEU A 95 -7.09 -16.80 -1.20
CA LEU A 95 -6.68 -16.88 -2.60
C LEU A 95 -5.83 -18.13 -2.90
N GLY A 96 -5.57 -18.98 -1.91
CA GLY A 96 -4.83 -20.24 -2.07
C GLY A 96 -3.32 -20.17 -1.83
N TYR A 97 -2.80 -19.01 -1.40
CA TYR A 97 -1.37 -18.85 -1.10
C TYR A 97 -1.03 -19.34 0.31
N SER A 98 0.21 -19.81 0.48
CA SER A 98 0.68 -20.26 1.79
C SER A 98 0.94 -19.10 2.75
N SER A 99 0.94 -19.38 4.06
CA SER A 99 1.33 -18.41 5.08
C SER A 99 2.79 -17.97 4.93
N GLN A 100 3.65 -18.83 4.39
CA GLN A 100 5.04 -18.51 4.11
C GLN A 100 5.16 -17.49 2.98
N ASP A 101 4.40 -17.65 1.89
CA ASP A 101 4.40 -16.71 0.77
C ASP A 101 3.90 -15.33 1.22
N ALA A 102 2.83 -15.30 2.02
CA ALA A 102 2.29 -14.07 2.59
C ALA A 102 3.32 -13.36 3.50
N ALA A 103 4.01 -14.09 4.36
CA ALA A 103 5.05 -13.55 5.23
C ALA A 103 6.26 -13.05 4.43
N ALA A 104 6.68 -13.78 3.39
CA ALA A 104 7.76 -13.37 2.50
C ALA A 104 7.40 -12.08 1.74
N SER A 105 6.16 -11.96 1.25
CA SER A 105 5.64 -10.77 0.59
C SER A 105 5.67 -9.55 1.54
N ILE A 106 5.15 -9.68 2.77
CA ILE A 106 5.19 -8.61 3.78
C ILE A 106 6.63 -8.16 4.06
N LYS A 107 7.54 -9.11 4.26
CA LYS A 107 8.96 -8.81 4.50
C LYS A 107 9.58 -8.06 3.33
N LYS A 108 9.31 -8.50 2.10
CA LYS A 108 9.80 -7.85 0.89
C LYS A 108 9.26 -6.42 0.76
N ILE A 109 7.95 -6.23 0.98
CA ILE A 109 7.30 -4.91 1.00
C ILE A 109 7.97 -4.00 2.03
N SER A 110 8.08 -4.44 3.29
CA SER A 110 8.66 -3.64 4.36
C SER A 110 10.09 -3.18 4.04
N ASN A 111 10.92 -4.08 3.50
CA ASN A 111 12.30 -3.74 3.14
C ASN A 111 12.38 -2.77 1.96
N ALA A 112 11.47 -2.91 0.98
CA ALA A 112 11.48 -2.09 -0.22
C ALA A 112 10.93 -0.68 0.00
N LEU A 113 10.08 -0.49 1.02
CA LEU A 113 9.46 0.80 1.34
C LEU A 113 10.31 1.66 2.29
N ASP A 114 11.45 1.18 2.73
CA ASP A 114 12.33 1.96 3.60
C ASP A 114 12.80 3.25 2.90
N GLY A 115 12.48 4.39 3.52
CA GLY A 115 12.75 5.72 2.96
C GLY A 115 11.78 6.18 1.84
N LEU A 116 10.70 5.44 1.56
CA LEU A 116 9.69 5.83 0.58
C LEU A 116 8.38 6.29 1.25
N PRO A 117 7.63 7.22 0.65
CA PRO A 117 6.37 7.73 1.21
C PRO A 117 5.20 6.74 1.12
N THR A 118 5.33 5.66 0.35
CA THR A 118 4.29 4.65 0.19
C THR A 118 4.11 3.85 1.47
N THR A 119 2.87 3.70 1.93
CA THR A 119 2.57 2.92 3.13
C THR A 119 2.53 1.42 2.84
N SER A 120 2.89 0.60 3.83
CA SER A 120 2.76 -0.86 3.73
C SER A 120 1.32 -1.30 3.44
N SER A 121 0.33 -0.57 3.96
CA SER A 121 -1.09 -0.81 3.68
C SER A 121 -1.45 -0.60 2.21
N ALA A 122 -1.02 0.53 1.61
CA ALA A 122 -1.25 0.77 0.18
C ALA A 122 -0.58 -0.32 -0.66
N MET A 123 0.65 -0.70 -0.32
CA MET A 123 1.37 -1.74 -1.05
C MET A 123 0.72 -3.13 -0.92
N THR A 124 0.28 -3.52 0.27
CA THR A 124 -0.46 -4.79 0.43
C THR A 124 -1.77 -4.79 -0.35
N GLY A 125 -2.46 -3.65 -0.43
CA GLY A 125 -3.63 -3.47 -1.29
C GLY A 125 -3.33 -3.68 -2.77
N MET A 126 -2.21 -3.14 -3.26
CA MET A 126 -1.73 -3.36 -4.63
C MET A 126 -1.44 -4.84 -4.90
N VAL A 127 -0.72 -5.51 -3.99
CA VAL A 127 -0.42 -6.94 -4.12
C VAL A 127 -1.70 -7.78 -4.12
N GLN A 128 -2.70 -7.46 -3.28
CA GLN A 128 -3.98 -8.15 -3.25
C GLN A 128 -4.73 -8.09 -4.59
N GLN A 129 -4.64 -6.96 -5.29
CA GLN A 129 -5.26 -6.80 -6.61
C GLN A 129 -4.52 -7.59 -7.70
N LEU A 130 -3.20 -7.68 -7.62
CA LEU A 130 -2.36 -8.38 -8.60
C LEU A 130 -2.26 -9.88 -8.37
N ALA A 131 -2.35 -10.34 -7.12
CA ALA A 131 -2.16 -11.74 -6.75
C ALA A 131 -3.00 -12.73 -7.59
N PRO A 132 -4.32 -12.52 -7.80
CA PRO A 132 -5.12 -13.43 -8.60
C PRO A 132 -4.81 -13.38 -10.12
N LEU A 133 -4.01 -12.42 -10.57
CA LEU A 133 -3.69 -12.17 -11.97
C LEU A 133 -2.25 -12.57 -12.35
N THR A 134 -1.50 -13.13 -11.41
CA THR A 134 -0.09 -13.52 -11.56
C THR A 134 0.11 -14.98 -11.22
N SER A 135 1.26 -15.54 -11.62
CA SER A 135 1.55 -16.96 -11.41
C SER A 135 1.79 -17.34 -9.95
N ASN A 136 2.24 -16.39 -9.15
CA ASN A 136 2.53 -16.57 -7.72
C ASN A 136 2.58 -15.23 -6.98
N LEU A 137 2.55 -15.28 -5.64
CA LEU A 137 2.51 -14.10 -4.79
C LEU A 137 3.82 -13.28 -4.81
N ASP A 138 4.95 -13.94 -5.05
CA ASP A 138 6.24 -13.24 -5.19
C ASP A 138 6.27 -12.38 -6.44
N GLU A 139 5.76 -12.88 -7.55
CA GLU A 139 5.60 -12.13 -8.80
C GLU A 139 4.66 -10.93 -8.62
N ALA A 140 3.47 -11.14 -8.01
CA ALA A 140 2.55 -10.05 -7.69
C ALA A 140 3.22 -8.95 -6.86
N THR A 141 4.01 -9.36 -5.86
CA THR A 141 4.74 -8.44 -4.98
C THR A 141 5.80 -7.65 -5.75
N ASN A 142 6.57 -8.33 -6.62
CA ASN A 142 7.60 -7.67 -7.42
C ASN A 142 7.01 -6.69 -8.45
N ILE A 143 5.91 -7.05 -9.10
CA ILE A 143 5.19 -6.16 -10.02
C ILE A 143 4.67 -4.93 -9.25
N ALA A 144 4.01 -5.12 -8.11
CA ALA A 144 3.50 -4.03 -7.28
C ALA A 144 4.62 -3.05 -6.88
N LEU A 145 5.76 -3.56 -6.41
CA LEU A 145 6.92 -2.75 -6.03
C LEU A 145 7.51 -2.02 -7.24
N ALA A 146 7.60 -2.67 -8.39
CA ALA A 146 8.15 -2.07 -9.60
C ALA A 146 7.27 -0.92 -10.12
N PHE A 147 5.94 -1.12 -10.13
CA PHE A 147 4.99 -0.06 -10.48
C PHE A 147 5.00 1.09 -9.47
N ASN A 148 5.00 0.79 -8.17
CA ASN A 148 5.11 1.83 -7.13
C ASN A 148 6.34 2.70 -7.35
N ASN A 149 7.50 2.10 -7.54
CA ASN A 149 8.75 2.83 -7.73
C ASN A 149 8.74 3.63 -9.04
N ALA A 150 8.22 3.05 -10.13
CA ALA A 150 8.10 3.76 -11.40
C ALA A 150 7.16 4.98 -11.29
N MET A 151 6.04 4.84 -10.59
CA MET A 151 5.08 5.93 -10.39
C MET A 151 5.63 7.02 -9.43
N LEU A 152 6.32 6.63 -8.35
CA LEU A 152 7.01 7.59 -7.46
C LEU A 152 8.10 8.35 -8.22
N ALA A 153 8.90 7.66 -9.03
CA ALA A 153 9.91 8.27 -9.88
C ALA A 153 9.31 9.22 -10.93
N GLY A 154 8.07 8.96 -11.36
CA GLY A 154 7.28 9.84 -12.23
C GLY A 154 6.66 11.04 -11.52
N GLY A 155 6.72 11.10 -10.19
CA GLY A 155 6.12 12.16 -9.36
C GLY A 155 4.62 12.00 -9.16
N ALA A 156 4.06 10.81 -9.38
CA ALA A 156 2.63 10.56 -9.22
C ALA A 156 2.16 10.71 -7.77
N SER A 157 1.06 11.42 -7.58
CA SER A 157 0.34 11.47 -6.31
C SER A 157 -0.26 10.10 -5.94
N THR A 158 -0.60 9.88 -4.68
CA THR A 158 -1.23 8.63 -4.23
C THR A 158 -2.48 8.29 -5.02
N MET A 159 -3.32 9.27 -5.34
CA MET A 159 -4.55 9.08 -6.12
C MET A 159 -4.25 8.65 -7.57
N GLU A 160 -3.23 9.24 -8.20
CA GLU A 160 -2.80 8.84 -9.55
C GLU A 160 -2.23 7.42 -9.57
N GLN A 161 -1.46 7.03 -8.53
CA GLN A 161 -0.94 5.68 -8.38
C GLN A 161 -2.07 4.65 -8.24
N GLU A 162 -3.04 4.91 -7.37
CA GLU A 162 -4.21 4.03 -7.17
C GLU A 162 -5.04 3.89 -8.45
N ASN A 163 -5.29 5.01 -9.15
CA ASN A 163 -6.01 4.98 -10.42
C ASN A 163 -5.24 4.21 -11.49
N ALA A 164 -3.95 4.50 -11.68
CA ALA A 164 -3.12 3.81 -12.67
C ALA A 164 -3.05 2.29 -12.41
N LEU A 165 -2.91 1.88 -11.13
CA LEU A 165 -2.92 0.47 -10.78
C LEU A 165 -4.27 -0.19 -11.05
N THR A 166 -5.38 0.48 -10.69
CA THR A 166 -6.74 -0.02 -10.97
C THR A 166 -6.92 -0.23 -12.47
N GLN A 167 -6.53 0.73 -13.29
CA GLN A 167 -6.62 0.61 -14.74
C GLN A 167 -5.71 -0.50 -15.28
N TYR A 168 -4.50 -0.62 -14.73
CA TYR A 168 -3.59 -1.69 -15.09
C TYR A 168 -4.14 -3.09 -14.78
N THR A 169 -4.67 -3.30 -13.58
CA THR A 169 -5.26 -4.59 -13.18
C THR A 169 -6.49 -4.95 -14.00
N GLN A 170 -7.28 -3.96 -14.41
CA GLN A 170 -8.41 -4.16 -15.34
C GLN A 170 -7.94 -4.64 -16.72
N MET A 171 -6.91 -4.01 -17.29
CA MET A 171 -6.33 -4.45 -18.58
C MET A 171 -5.73 -5.86 -18.44
N LEU A 172 -4.98 -6.12 -17.37
CA LEU A 172 -4.36 -7.42 -17.12
C LEU A 172 -5.42 -8.52 -16.99
N SER A 173 -6.48 -8.27 -16.22
CA SER A 173 -7.61 -9.19 -16.05
C SER A 173 -8.37 -9.44 -17.37
N ALA A 174 -8.52 -8.42 -18.21
CA ALA A 174 -9.18 -8.54 -19.50
C ALA A 174 -8.29 -9.18 -20.58
N GLY A 175 -6.98 -9.28 -20.34
CA GLY A 175 -5.98 -9.73 -21.32
C GLY A 175 -5.88 -8.82 -22.55
N LYS A 176 -6.32 -7.57 -22.43
CA LYS A 176 -6.38 -6.60 -23.54
C LYS A 176 -5.96 -5.22 -23.06
N VAL A 177 -5.16 -4.53 -23.90
CA VAL A 177 -4.77 -3.16 -23.64
C VAL A 177 -5.83 -2.20 -24.17
N ASP A 178 -6.28 -1.29 -23.29
CA ASP A 178 -7.23 -0.23 -23.60
C ASP A 178 -6.55 1.14 -23.54
N MET A 179 -6.83 2.02 -24.50
CA MET A 179 -6.17 3.33 -24.59
C MET A 179 -6.54 4.25 -23.41
N GLN A 180 -7.77 4.17 -22.89
CA GLN A 180 -8.18 5.03 -21.79
C GLN A 180 -7.47 4.60 -20.50
N ALA A 181 -7.43 3.30 -20.24
CA ALA A 181 -6.68 2.71 -19.13
C ALA A 181 -5.18 2.99 -19.25
N TRP A 182 -4.61 2.85 -20.47
CA TRP A 182 -3.20 3.14 -20.74
C TRP A 182 -2.81 4.59 -20.43
N ARG A 183 -3.68 5.56 -20.76
CA ARG A 183 -3.44 6.98 -20.44
C ARG A 183 -3.28 7.24 -18.94
N SER A 184 -3.98 6.50 -18.08
CA SER A 184 -3.81 6.61 -16.63
C SER A 184 -2.42 6.17 -16.19
N ILE A 185 -1.89 5.12 -16.81
CA ILE A 185 -0.52 4.65 -16.55
C ILE A 185 0.51 5.65 -17.10
N GLN A 186 0.28 6.16 -18.31
CA GLN A 186 1.13 7.21 -18.90
C GLN A 186 1.20 8.47 -18.02
N ALA A 187 0.08 8.87 -17.43
CA ALA A 187 0.03 10.04 -16.56
C ALA A 187 0.81 9.82 -15.27
N ALA A 188 0.75 8.60 -14.68
CA ALA A 188 1.40 8.29 -13.42
C ALA A 188 2.92 8.04 -13.54
N MET A 189 3.42 7.57 -14.70
CA MET A 189 4.84 7.26 -14.89
C MET A 189 5.34 7.56 -16.33
N PRO A 190 5.21 8.82 -16.79
CA PRO A 190 5.44 9.16 -18.20
C PRO A 190 6.87 8.88 -18.66
N GLY A 191 7.85 9.25 -17.88
CA GLY A 191 9.27 9.02 -18.17
C GLY A 191 9.66 7.55 -18.10
N GLN A 192 9.19 6.84 -17.08
CA GLN A 192 9.50 5.44 -16.84
C GLN A 192 8.87 4.55 -17.91
N LEU A 193 7.67 4.88 -18.36
CA LEU A 193 7.01 4.13 -19.43
C LEU A 193 7.74 4.28 -20.78
N ASN A 194 8.35 5.44 -21.05
CA ASN A 194 9.24 5.62 -22.21
C ASN A 194 10.54 4.79 -22.05
N GLN A 195 11.10 4.71 -20.82
CA GLN A 195 12.27 3.84 -20.57
C GLN A 195 11.93 2.36 -20.84
N VAL A 196 10.74 1.91 -20.46
CA VAL A 196 10.25 0.54 -20.79
C VAL A 196 10.16 0.36 -22.31
N ALA A 197 9.59 1.34 -23.01
CA ALA A 197 9.46 1.31 -24.46
C ALA A 197 10.83 1.22 -25.16
N GLU A 198 11.78 2.06 -24.78
CA GLU A 198 13.15 2.00 -25.30
C GLU A 198 13.85 0.66 -25.01
N ALA A 199 13.66 0.12 -23.80
CA ALA A 199 14.26 -1.14 -23.41
C ALA A 199 13.67 -2.36 -24.14
N MET A 200 12.40 -2.30 -24.56
CA MET A 200 11.72 -3.40 -25.24
C MET A 200 11.75 -3.28 -26.76
N LEU A 201 11.68 -2.07 -27.30
CA LEU A 201 11.48 -1.81 -28.72
C LEU A 201 12.69 -1.14 -29.39
N GLY A 202 13.64 -0.65 -28.61
CA GLY A 202 14.84 0.03 -29.08
C GLY A 202 14.80 1.54 -28.93
N ALA A 203 15.95 2.16 -29.16
CA ALA A 203 16.15 3.59 -28.97
C ALA A 203 15.17 4.46 -29.76
N GLY A 204 14.71 5.53 -29.13
CA GLY A 204 13.78 6.49 -29.73
C GLY A 204 12.31 6.06 -29.71
N LYS A 205 12.01 4.88 -29.16
CA LYS A 205 10.66 4.39 -28.94
C LYS A 205 10.04 4.99 -27.68
N ASN A 206 8.72 5.13 -27.66
CA ASN A 206 7.99 5.79 -26.60
C ASN A 206 6.78 4.97 -26.14
N SER A 207 6.08 5.46 -25.13
CA SER A 207 4.93 4.77 -24.54
C SER A 207 3.78 4.51 -25.51
N ASN A 208 3.63 5.28 -26.59
CA ASN A 208 2.61 5.02 -27.61
C ASN A 208 3.04 3.85 -28.52
N ASP A 209 4.34 3.75 -28.89
CA ASP A 209 4.86 2.58 -29.60
C ASP A 209 4.67 1.31 -28.77
N LEU A 210 4.91 1.40 -27.47
CA LEU A 210 4.70 0.29 -26.54
C LEU A 210 3.22 -0.11 -26.46
N TYR A 211 2.32 0.87 -26.38
CA TYR A 211 0.88 0.63 -26.43
C TYR A 211 0.48 -0.17 -27.69
N GLU A 212 0.92 0.27 -28.88
CA GLU A 212 0.58 -0.39 -30.13
C GLU A 212 1.19 -1.81 -30.19
N ALA A 213 2.40 -2.01 -29.66
CA ALA A 213 3.03 -3.33 -29.61
C ALA A 213 2.30 -4.29 -28.64
N MET A 214 1.81 -3.80 -27.53
CA MET A 214 0.98 -4.60 -26.61
C MET A 214 -0.41 -4.85 -27.17
N LYS A 215 -1.02 -3.86 -27.81
CA LYS A 215 -2.35 -3.96 -28.41
C LYS A 215 -2.41 -4.97 -29.55
N ASN A 216 -1.38 -5.04 -30.37
CA ASN A 216 -1.30 -6.00 -31.48
C ASN A 216 -0.73 -7.37 -31.05
N GLY A 217 -0.37 -7.55 -29.77
CA GLY A 217 0.13 -8.79 -29.23
C GLY A 217 1.62 -9.09 -29.50
N SER A 218 2.38 -8.12 -30.07
CA SER A 218 3.82 -8.26 -30.25
C SER A 218 4.58 -8.27 -28.92
N ILE A 219 4.01 -7.65 -27.88
CA ILE A 219 4.47 -7.68 -26.50
C ILE A 219 3.31 -8.16 -25.63
N SER A 220 3.53 -9.23 -24.89
CA SER A 220 2.57 -9.74 -23.90
C SER A 220 2.61 -8.94 -22.59
N PHE A 221 1.57 -9.07 -21.74
CA PHE A 221 1.60 -8.54 -20.37
C PHE A 221 2.73 -9.14 -19.54
N ASP A 222 3.04 -10.43 -19.75
CA ASP A 222 4.16 -11.10 -19.05
C ASP A 222 5.50 -10.50 -19.44
N ASP A 223 5.73 -10.23 -20.72
CA ASP A 223 6.97 -9.60 -21.19
C ASP A 223 7.09 -8.17 -20.65
N PHE A 224 5.99 -7.42 -20.67
CA PHE A 224 5.93 -6.08 -20.10
C PHE A 224 6.25 -6.11 -18.59
N ASN A 225 5.59 -6.98 -17.82
CA ASN A 225 5.83 -7.13 -16.38
C ASN A 225 7.28 -7.49 -16.06
N LYS A 226 7.83 -8.48 -16.78
CA LYS A 226 9.23 -8.87 -16.63
C LYS A 226 10.17 -7.70 -16.88
N LYS A 227 9.91 -6.91 -17.93
CA LYS A 227 10.73 -5.74 -18.24
C LYS A 227 10.61 -4.65 -17.18
N VAL A 228 9.40 -4.35 -16.69
CA VAL A 228 9.19 -3.37 -15.61
C VAL A 228 9.93 -3.81 -14.34
N MET A 229 9.86 -5.09 -13.97
CA MET A 229 10.59 -5.63 -12.82
C MET A 229 12.12 -5.58 -13.01
N GLU A 230 12.60 -5.89 -14.22
CA GLU A 230 14.03 -5.78 -14.57
C GLU A 230 14.54 -4.35 -14.43
N LEU A 231 13.81 -3.37 -14.99
CA LEU A 231 14.18 -1.96 -14.90
C LEU A 231 14.08 -1.42 -13.47
N ASN A 232 13.17 -1.96 -12.67
CA ASN A 232 13.07 -1.62 -11.26
C ASN A 232 14.34 -2.01 -10.48
N GLN A 233 15.01 -3.09 -10.84
CA GLN A 233 16.20 -3.58 -10.16
C GLN A 233 17.49 -3.05 -10.77
N ASN A 234 17.60 -3.07 -12.09
CA ASN A 234 18.87 -2.89 -12.79
C ASN A 234 18.99 -1.56 -13.54
N GLY A 235 17.86 -0.88 -13.81
CA GLY A 235 17.84 0.28 -14.72
C GLY A 235 18.05 -0.13 -16.18
N PHE A 236 18.31 0.86 -17.04
CA PHE A 236 18.56 0.63 -18.48
C PHE A 236 19.40 1.75 -19.10
N GLY A 237 20.49 1.39 -19.76
CA GLY A 237 21.37 2.34 -20.45
C GLY A 237 21.89 3.42 -19.49
N LYS A 238 21.50 4.66 -19.71
CA LYS A 238 21.85 5.83 -18.86
C LYS A 238 20.91 6.02 -17.66
N TYR A 239 19.82 5.27 -17.60
CA TYR A 239 18.80 5.43 -16.56
C TYR A 239 19.11 4.51 -15.37
N ALA A 240 19.11 5.09 -14.17
CA ALA A 240 19.15 4.32 -12.93
C ALA A 240 17.92 3.41 -12.80
N SER A 241 17.96 2.43 -11.90
CA SER A 241 16.79 1.60 -11.60
C SER A 241 15.61 2.43 -11.10
N PHE A 242 14.36 1.97 -11.35
CA PHE A 242 13.18 2.66 -10.83
C PHE A 242 13.20 2.78 -9.31
N ALA A 243 13.77 1.78 -8.62
CA ALA A 243 13.97 1.84 -7.18
C ALA A 243 14.89 3.02 -6.77
N GLN A 244 15.96 3.28 -7.52
CA GLN A 244 16.84 4.43 -7.26
C GLN A 244 16.16 5.74 -7.66
N GLN A 245 15.52 5.80 -8.83
CA GLN A 245 14.78 6.99 -9.28
C GLN A 245 13.67 7.38 -8.29
N ALA A 246 12.95 6.40 -7.70
CA ALA A 246 11.95 6.65 -6.67
C ALA A 246 12.56 7.28 -5.41
N LYS A 247 13.68 6.75 -4.93
CA LYS A 247 14.39 7.32 -3.79
C LYS A 247 14.85 8.74 -4.06
N ASP A 248 15.43 8.99 -5.23
CA ASP A 248 15.90 10.32 -5.60
C ASP A 248 14.74 11.33 -5.69
N ALA A 249 13.61 10.91 -6.26
CA ALA A 249 12.41 11.75 -6.38
C ALA A 249 11.74 12.05 -5.03
N THR A 250 11.97 11.23 -4.00
CA THR A 250 11.32 11.34 -2.69
C THR A 250 12.24 11.79 -1.56
N GLN A 251 13.49 12.08 -1.82
CA GLN A 251 14.51 12.46 -0.81
C GLN A 251 14.07 13.60 0.13
N GLY A 252 13.36 14.61 -0.37
CA GLY A 252 12.85 15.72 0.44
C GLY A 252 11.72 15.32 1.39
N ILE A 253 10.92 14.32 1.02
CA ILE A 253 9.78 13.82 1.80
C ILE A 253 10.28 12.95 2.96
N GLY A 254 11.28 12.10 2.72
CA GLY A 254 11.92 11.27 3.75
C GLY A 254 12.49 12.12 4.87
N THR A 255 13.25 13.14 4.53
CA THR A 255 13.85 14.09 5.50
C THR A 255 12.77 14.86 6.27
N ALA A 256 11.67 15.26 5.62
CA ALA A 256 10.55 15.92 6.30
C ALA A 256 9.83 14.99 7.29
N MET A 257 9.69 13.71 6.97
CA MET A 257 9.09 12.71 7.87
C MET A 257 10.00 12.41 9.07
N GLU A 258 11.32 12.34 8.90
CA GLU A 258 12.29 12.20 9.99
C GLU A 258 12.28 13.42 10.94
N ASN A 259 12.17 14.64 10.38
CA ASN A 259 12.10 15.87 11.17
C ASN A 259 10.81 16.04 11.96
N VAL A 260 9.73 15.36 11.60
CA VAL A 260 8.47 15.34 12.37
C VAL A 260 8.54 14.35 13.55
N GLN A 261 9.51 13.44 13.54
CA GLN A 261 9.72 12.44 14.61
C GLN A 261 10.72 12.91 15.70
N ASN A 262 11.44 13.99 15.46
CA ASN A 262 12.34 14.66 16.43
C ASN A 262 11.66 15.88 17.05
#